data_5e9daf9613b9cfdfc87c1b8a8f588b54
#
_entry.id   5e9daf9613b9cfdfc87c1b8a8f588b54
#
_cell.length_a   1.000
_cell.length_b   1.000
_cell.length_c   1.000
_cell.angle_alpha   90.00
_cell.angle_beta   90.00
_cell.angle_gamma   90.00
#
_symmetry.space_group_name_H-M   'P 1'
#
loop_
_entity.id
_entity.type
_entity.pdbx_description
1 polymer ?
#
loop_
_entity_poly.entity_id
_entity_poly.type
_entity_poly.pdbx_seq_one_letter_code
_entity_poly.pdbx_strand_id
1 'polypeptide(L)'
;MTWMASAMRAAQAQLDTATHNLANVASDGFRRVRSSLALTGHGLVAHESPDAAQGGIRETGRTLDLALLGPGAFLAGGVRTRDGAFVRDRDGYLADQQGRRVRGIDGPIRIPESARVQPDGSIRAAGRLVGRLPLPAGTTVRSGALESSSVDAIGETLAVLTAQRAFETAQKTLVAIDQTREKAVNDVVRLK
;
A
#
# COMPACT_ATOMS: atom_id res chain seq x y z
N MET A 1 -27.70 -17.66 7.55
CA MET A 1 -27.00 -17.55 6.24
C MET A 1 -26.10 -16.32 6.14
N THR A 2 -26.54 -15.13 6.57
CA THR A 2 -25.78 -13.87 6.45
C THR A 2 -24.42 -13.86 7.17
N TRP A 3 -24.33 -14.45 8.37
CA TRP A 3 -23.10 -14.47 9.18
C TRP A 3 -21.97 -15.29 8.55
N MET A 4 -22.29 -16.49 8.01
CA MET A 4 -21.28 -17.35 7.39
C MET A 4 -20.77 -16.72 6.08
N ALA A 5 -21.66 -16.15 5.28
CA ALA A 5 -21.28 -15.42 4.09
C ALA A 5 -20.43 -14.18 4.41
N SER A 6 -20.67 -13.49 5.54
CA SER A 6 -19.82 -12.39 5.98
C SER A 6 -18.45 -12.86 6.44
N ALA A 7 -18.36 -14.00 7.13
CA ALA A 7 -17.09 -14.60 7.53
C ALA A 7 -16.23 -15.00 6.32
N MET A 8 -16.83 -15.61 5.30
CA MET A 8 -16.14 -15.93 4.05
C MET A 8 -15.62 -14.69 3.33
N ARG A 9 -16.46 -13.63 3.22
CA ARG A 9 -16.04 -12.36 2.62
C ARG A 9 -14.91 -11.69 3.41
N ALA A 10 -14.98 -11.76 4.74
CA ALA A 10 -13.94 -11.21 5.60
C ALA A 10 -12.60 -11.96 5.43
N ALA A 11 -12.63 -13.30 5.36
CA ALA A 11 -11.45 -14.11 5.09
C ALA A 11 -10.88 -13.84 3.69
N GLN A 12 -11.75 -13.70 2.68
CA GLN A 12 -11.33 -13.33 1.33
C GLN A 12 -10.66 -11.95 1.30
N ALA A 13 -11.24 -10.94 1.96
CA ALA A 13 -10.64 -9.61 2.03
C ALA A 13 -9.27 -9.61 2.72
N GLN A 14 -9.10 -10.42 3.77
CA GLN A 14 -7.79 -10.60 4.41
C GLN A 14 -6.78 -11.26 3.47
N LEU A 15 -7.20 -12.27 2.72
CA LEU A 15 -6.36 -12.94 1.71
C LEU A 15 -5.93 -11.95 0.62
N ASP A 16 -6.86 -11.17 0.11
CA ASP A 16 -6.60 -10.17 -0.94
C ASP A 16 -5.62 -9.10 -0.44
N THR A 17 -5.81 -8.60 0.79
CA THR A 17 -4.89 -7.63 1.42
C THR A 17 -3.48 -8.20 1.58
N ALA A 18 -3.35 -9.41 2.13
CA ALA A 18 -2.04 -10.04 2.35
C ALA A 18 -1.34 -10.35 1.01
N THR A 19 -2.08 -10.80 0.00
CA THR A 19 -1.56 -11.03 -1.35
C THR A 19 -1.11 -9.73 -2.01
N HIS A 20 -1.90 -8.65 -1.86
CA HIS A 20 -1.54 -7.33 -2.35
C HIS A 20 -0.25 -6.81 -1.69
N ASN A 21 -0.11 -6.95 -0.38
CA ASN A 21 1.12 -6.60 0.34
C ASN A 21 2.31 -7.41 -0.19
N LEU A 22 2.16 -8.73 -0.28
CA LEU A 22 3.23 -9.62 -0.74
C LEU A 22 3.68 -9.30 -2.17
N ALA A 23 2.75 -8.99 -3.07
CA ALA A 23 3.06 -8.56 -4.43
C ALA A 23 3.87 -7.26 -4.49
N ASN A 24 3.78 -6.41 -3.45
CA ASN A 24 4.46 -5.13 -3.35
C ASN A 24 5.64 -5.13 -2.36
N VAL A 25 6.13 -6.29 -1.95
CA VAL A 25 7.27 -6.40 -1.02
C VAL A 25 8.56 -5.78 -1.57
N ALA A 26 8.76 -5.82 -2.87
CA ALA A 26 9.91 -5.23 -3.57
C ALA A 26 9.63 -3.83 -4.16
N SER A 27 8.42 -3.29 -3.98
CA SER A 27 8.04 -1.98 -4.52
C SER A 27 8.56 -0.87 -3.62
N ASP A 28 9.44 -0.01 -4.15
CA ASP A 28 9.97 1.13 -3.39
C ASP A 28 8.85 2.08 -2.96
N GLY A 29 8.90 2.53 -1.70
CA GLY A 29 7.91 3.43 -1.11
C GLY A 29 6.53 2.83 -0.86
N PHE A 30 6.35 1.52 -1.08
CA PHE A 30 5.08 0.87 -0.77
C PHE A 30 4.86 0.78 0.74
N ARG A 31 3.70 1.20 1.19
CA ARG A 31 3.26 1.04 2.57
C ARG A 31 2.31 -0.12 2.71
N ARG A 32 2.63 -1.01 3.64
CA ARG A 32 1.79 -2.14 4.01
C ARG A 32 0.36 -1.69 4.27
N VAL A 33 -0.61 -2.43 3.77
CA VAL A 33 -2.02 -2.28 4.11
C VAL A 33 -2.36 -3.26 5.22
N ARG A 34 -2.96 -2.75 6.31
CA ARG A 34 -3.48 -3.58 7.40
C ARG A 34 -4.94 -3.88 7.14
N SER A 35 -5.32 -5.14 7.28
CA SER A 35 -6.71 -5.55 7.36
C SER A 35 -7.09 -5.80 8.81
N SER A 36 -8.16 -5.21 9.27
CA SER A 36 -8.76 -5.43 10.59
C SER A 36 -10.19 -5.89 10.43
N LEU A 37 -10.64 -6.79 11.31
CA LEU A 37 -12.01 -7.29 11.31
C LEU A 37 -12.82 -6.58 12.39
N ALA A 38 -13.98 -6.06 12.00
CA ALA A 38 -14.97 -5.51 12.93
C ALA A 38 -16.24 -6.37 12.90
N LEU A 39 -16.77 -6.65 14.09
CA LEU A 39 -18.07 -7.30 14.24
C LEU A 39 -19.16 -6.23 14.23
N THR A 40 -20.08 -6.35 13.31
CA THR A 40 -21.24 -5.45 13.16
C THR A 40 -22.54 -6.20 13.37
N GLY A 41 -23.67 -5.50 13.47
CA GLY A 41 -25.00 -6.12 13.54
C GLY A 41 -25.35 -6.98 12.30
N HIS A 42 -24.60 -6.84 11.21
CA HIS A 42 -24.79 -7.58 9.95
C HIS A 42 -23.70 -8.64 9.69
N GLY A 43 -22.75 -8.84 10.62
CA GLY A 43 -21.68 -9.84 10.51
C GLY A 43 -20.29 -9.22 10.59
N LEU A 44 -19.29 -9.96 10.12
CA LEU A 44 -17.89 -9.54 10.05
C LEU A 44 -17.66 -8.64 8.83
N VAL A 45 -16.99 -7.52 9.06
CA VAL A 45 -16.57 -6.58 8.01
C VAL A 45 -15.05 -6.37 8.11
N ALA A 46 -14.35 -6.49 7.00
CA ALA A 46 -12.94 -6.16 6.91
C ALA A 46 -12.78 -4.67 6.62
N HIS A 47 -11.89 -4.02 7.37
CA HIS A 47 -11.46 -2.64 7.15
C HIS A 47 -9.99 -2.62 6.79
N GLU A 48 -9.66 -1.91 5.73
CA GLU A 48 -8.28 -1.71 5.29
C GLU A 48 -7.80 -0.32 5.64
N SER A 49 -6.56 -0.24 6.11
CA SER A 49 -5.89 1.04 6.37
C SER A 49 -4.40 0.92 6.06
N PRO A 50 -3.79 1.95 5.43
CA PRO A 50 -2.34 1.95 5.22
C PRO A 50 -1.62 2.03 6.57
N ASP A 51 -0.54 1.25 6.70
CA ASP A 51 0.33 1.32 7.87
C ASP A 51 1.11 2.64 7.86
N ALA A 52 1.23 3.26 9.04
CA ALA A 52 2.04 4.45 9.21
C ALA A 52 3.56 4.14 9.24
N ALA A 53 3.94 2.86 9.42
CA ALA A 53 5.33 2.45 9.51
C ALA A 53 6.11 2.81 8.23
N GLN A 54 7.28 3.39 8.43
CA GLN A 54 8.21 3.71 7.35
C GLN A 54 9.04 2.47 7.01
N GLY A 55 9.26 2.24 5.71
CA GLY A 55 10.19 1.20 5.25
C GLY A 55 11.65 1.56 5.51
N GLY A 56 12.54 0.60 5.36
CA GLY A 56 13.98 0.83 5.44
C GLY A 56 14.46 1.81 4.37
N ILE A 57 15.53 2.56 4.65
CA ILE A 57 16.14 3.45 3.66
C ILE A 57 17.34 2.74 3.03
N ARG A 58 17.30 2.60 1.71
CA ARG A 58 18.35 1.97 0.91
C ARG A 58 19.08 3.03 0.08
N GLU A 59 20.40 3.10 0.23
CA GLU A 59 21.23 4.01 -0.58
C GLU A 59 21.40 3.47 -2.00
N THR A 60 21.21 4.33 -2.98
CA THR A 60 21.32 4.01 -4.41
C THR A 60 22.42 4.78 -5.12
N GLY A 61 22.82 5.92 -4.58
CA GLY A 61 23.81 6.84 -5.17
C GLY A 61 23.26 7.68 -6.36
N ARG A 62 22.03 7.43 -6.83
CA ARG A 62 21.42 8.23 -7.90
C ARG A 62 20.85 9.52 -7.33
N THR A 63 21.25 10.66 -7.87
CA THR A 63 20.88 11.98 -7.34
C THR A 63 19.38 12.30 -7.37
N LEU A 64 18.62 11.64 -8.24
CA LEU A 64 17.17 11.79 -8.37
C LEU A 64 16.37 10.72 -7.62
N ASP A 65 17.03 9.77 -6.98
CA ASP A 65 16.39 8.89 -6.03
C ASP A 65 16.23 9.64 -4.70
N LEU A 66 15.01 9.79 -4.26
CA LEU A 66 14.65 10.60 -3.11
C LEU A 66 13.89 9.77 -2.07
N ALA A 67 14.41 9.67 -0.87
CA ALA A 67 13.67 9.09 0.25
C ALA A 67 13.13 10.18 1.17
N LEU A 68 11.90 10.03 1.65
CA LEU A 68 11.31 10.90 2.68
C LEU A 68 11.60 10.30 4.05
N LEU A 69 12.14 11.10 4.95
CA LEU A 69 12.29 10.77 6.37
C LEU A 69 11.22 11.54 7.16
N GLY A 70 10.27 10.81 7.73
CA GLY A 70 9.13 11.39 8.43
C GLY A 70 7.81 11.28 7.66
N PRO A 71 6.77 12.00 8.11
CA PRO A 71 5.44 11.94 7.49
C PRO A 71 5.41 12.60 6.11
N GLY A 72 4.40 12.31 5.30
CA GLY A 72 4.20 12.95 4.00
C GLY A 72 4.34 12.00 2.81
N ALA A 73 4.26 12.57 1.63
CA ALA A 73 4.38 11.87 0.35
C ALA A 73 4.76 12.87 -0.75
N PHE A 74 5.39 12.39 -1.79
CA PHE A 74 5.53 13.13 -3.05
C PHE A 74 4.18 13.22 -3.76
N LEU A 75 4.01 14.22 -4.63
CA LEU A 75 2.84 14.38 -5.45
C LEU A 75 3.25 14.26 -6.92
N ALA A 76 2.98 13.12 -7.55
CA ALA A 76 3.30 12.85 -8.94
C ALA A 76 2.01 12.67 -9.76
N GLY A 77 1.78 13.53 -10.75
CA GLY A 77 0.57 13.50 -11.57
C GLY A 77 -0.74 13.62 -10.78
N GLY A 78 -0.72 14.24 -9.61
CA GLY A 78 -1.87 14.35 -8.71
C GLY A 78 -2.03 13.16 -7.74
N VAL A 79 -1.22 12.11 -7.86
CA VAL A 79 -1.22 10.95 -6.97
C VAL A 79 -0.17 11.12 -5.88
N ARG A 80 -0.52 10.81 -4.65
CA ARG A 80 0.42 10.78 -3.52
C ARG A 80 1.20 9.48 -3.55
N THR A 81 2.53 9.56 -3.51
CA THR A 81 3.42 8.40 -3.51
C THR A 81 4.61 8.61 -2.57
N ARG A 82 5.16 7.53 -2.05
CA ARG A 82 6.48 7.53 -1.38
C ARG A 82 7.57 6.91 -2.26
N ASP A 83 7.20 6.37 -3.41
CA ASP A 83 8.17 5.98 -4.42
C ASP A 83 8.92 7.24 -4.88
N GLY A 84 10.21 7.26 -4.62
CA GLY A 84 11.11 8.35 -4.95
C GLY A 84 12.05 8.05 -6.10
N ALA A 85 11.84 6.98 -6.85
CA ALA A 85 12.64 6.62 -8.02
C ALA A 85 12.33 7.53 -9.20
N PHE A 86 12.75 8.79 -9.09
CA PHE A 86 12.46 9.80 -10.10
C PHE A 86 13.49 9.81 -11.22
N VAL A 87 13.03 10.33 -12.36
CA VAL A 87 13.82 10.56 -13.57
C VAL A 87 13.54 11.95 -14.11
N ARG A 88 14.41 12.43 -14.98
CA ARG A 88 14.17 13.65 -15.75
C ARG A 88 13.48 13.28 -17.06
N ASP A 89 12.30 13.86 -17.33
CA ASP A 89 11.60 13.64 -18.58
C ASP A 89 12.26 14.39 -19.76
N ARG A 90 11.77 14.19 -20.98
CA ARG A 90 12.31 14.82 -22.21
C ARG A 90 12.22 16.34 -22.19
N ASP A 91 11.25 16.89 -21.48
CA ASP A 91 11.05 18.34 -21.34
C ASP A 91 11.86 18.94 -20.18
N GLY A 92 12.59 18.10 -19.44
CA GLY A 92 13.42 18.49 -18.32
C GLY A 92 12.70 18.61 -16.99
N TYR A 93 11.51 17.99 -16.84
CA TYR A 93 10.79 17.94 -15.58
C TYR A 93 11.16 16.69 -14.76
N LEU A 94 11.06 16.81 -13.44
CA LEU A 94 11.14 15.69 -12.54
C LEU A 94 9.86 14.85 -12.67
N ALA A 95 9.98 13.58 -13.01
CA ALA A 95 8.87 12.66 -13.22
C ALA A 95 9.17 11.29 -12.58
N ASP A 96 8.13 10.53 -12.31
CA ASP A 96 8.26 9.14 -11.92
C ASP A 96 8.49 8.22 -13.15
N GLN A 97 8.65 6.93 -12.91
CA GLN A 97 8.88 5.93 -13.97
C GLN A 97 7.67 5.77 -14.92
N GLN A 98 6.48 6.21 -14.53
CA GLN A 98 5.27 6.23 -15.33
C GLN A 98 5.12 7.53 -16.14
N GLY A 99 6.09 8.46 -16.05
CA GLY A 99 6.07 9.75 -16.72
C GLY A 99 5.19 10.81 -16.06
N ARG A 100 4.70 10.56 -14.84
CA ARG A 100 3.90 11.53 -14.08
C ARG A 100 4.82 12.56 -13.45
N ARG A 101 4.61 13.83 -13.79
CA ARG A 101 5.46 14.92 -13.31
C ARG A 101 5.25 15.19 -11.82
N VAL A 102 6.35 15.34 -11.10
CA VAL A 102 6.34 15.69 -9.67
C VAL A 102 5.98 17.15 -9.50
N ARG A 103 5.02 17.43 -8.63
CA ARG A 103 4.59 18.78 -8.27
C ARG A 103 5.37 19.30 -7.08
N GLY A 104 5.94 20.47 -7.25
CA GLY A 104 6.41 21.32 -6.16
C GLY A 104 5.32 22.28 -5.69
N ILE A 105 5.72 23.24 -4.84
CA ILE A 105 4.83 24.29 -4.32
C ILE A 105 4.29 25.15 -5.47
N ASP A 106 5.13 25.50 -6.43
CA ASP A 106 4.81 26.41 -7.54
C ASP A 106 4.36 25.67 -8.83
N GLY A 107 4.12 24.36 -8.78
CA GLY A 107 3.74 23.55 -9.93
C GLY A 107 4.73 22.44 -10.27
N PRO A 108 4.70 21.88 -11.49
CA PRO A 108 5.65 20.85 -11.92
C PRO A 108 7.09 21.36 -11.85
N ILE A 109 7.99 20.53 -11.30
CA ILE A 109 9.38 20.93 -11.05
C ILE A 109 10.21 20.67 -12.29
N ARG A 110 10.75 21.74 -12.91
CA ARG A 110 11.76 21.62 -13.96
C ARG A 110 13.13 21.47 -13.34
N ILE A 111 13.86 20.39 -13.69
CA ILE A 111 15.11 20.03 -13.04
C ILE A 111 16.29 20.03 -14.04
N PRO A 112 17.24 20.98 -13.93
CA PRO A 112 18.48 20.95 -14.70
C PRO A 112 19.38 19.75 -14.28
N GLU A 113 20.33 19.37 -15.13
CA GLU A 113 21.26 18.24 -14.82
C GLU A 113 22.11 18.49 -13.56
N SER A 114 22.49 19.74 -13.34
CA SER A 114 23.28 20.14 -12.17
C SER A 114 22.46 20.27 -10.88
N ALA A 115 21.16 19.98 -10.91
CA ALA A 115 20.29 20.15 -9.75
C ALA A 115 20.61 19.18 -8.62
N ARG A 116 20.47 19.69 -7.40
CA ARG A 116 20.58 18.92 -6.15
C ARG A 116 19.38 19.19 -5.27
N VAL A 117 18.83 18.14 -4.70
CA VAL A 117 17.74 18.21 -3.72
C VAL A 117 18.34 18.31 -2.32
N GLN A 118 17.93 19.33 -1.59
CA GLN A 118 18.37 19.57 -0.22
C GLN A 118 17.46 18.85 0.78
N PRO A 119 17.92 18.61 2.02
CA PRO A 119 17.11 17.96 3.04
C PRO A 119 15.79 18.68 3.38
N ASP A 120 15.72 20.00 3.19
CA ASP A 120 14.51 20.82 3.39
C ASP A 120 13.52 20.75 2.21
N GLY A 121 13.78 19.91 1.22
CA GLY A 121 12.97 19.76 0.00
C GLY A 121 13.20 20.85 -1.03
N SER A 122 14.11 21.80 -0.79
CA SER A 122 14.50 22.78 -1.81
C SER A 122 15.38 22.13 -2.88
N ILE A 123 15.16 22.50 -4.13
CA ILE A 123 15.93 22.00 -5.28
C ILE A 123 16.74 23.17 -5.83
N ARG A 124 18.06 22.99 -5.85
CA ARG A 124 18.99 24.03 -6.30
C ARG A 124 19.81 23.55 -7.49
N ALA A 125 20.05 24.45 -8.44
CA ALA A 125 20.96 24.23 -9.56
C ALA A 125 21.88 25.45 -9.69
N ALA A 126 23.19 25.24 -9.74
CA ALA A 126 24.20 26.32 -9.78
C ALA A 126 23.95 27.41 -8.69
N GLY A 127 23.60 26.99 -7.48
CA GLY A 127 23.30 27.86 -6.34
C GLY A 127 21.93 28.53 -6.34
N ARG A 128 21.17 28.48 -7.44
CA ARG A 128 19.84 29.11 -7.57
C ARG A 128 18.74 28.13 -7.19
N LEU A 129 17.69 28.59 -6.51
CA LEU A 129 16.49 27.80 -6.25
C LEU A 129 15.71 27.61 -7.55
N VAL A 130 15.42 26.35 -7.91
CA VAL A 130 14.65 25.97 -9.10
C VAL A 130 13.30 25.36 -8.77
N GLY A 131 13.07 24.98 -7.53
CA GLY A 131 11.80 24.46 -7.04
C GLY A 131 11.87 24.00 -5.59
N ARG A 132 10.72 23.69 -5.02
CA ARG A 132 10.61 23.14 -3.66
C ARG A 132 9.51 22.10 -3.59
N LEU A 133 9.80 20.97 -2.94
CA LEU A 133 8.82 19.92 -2.64
C LEU A 133 7.88 20.37 -1.52
N PRO A 134 6.58 20.08 -1.59
CA PRO A 134 5.61 20.40 -0.56
C PRO A 134 5.70 19.38 0.59
N LEU A 135 6.62 19.58 1.51
CA LEU A 135 6.85 18.68 2.63
C LEU A 135 6.12 19.18 3.90
N PRO A 136 5.46 18.29 4.65
CA PRO A 136 4.92 18.64 5.96
C PRO A 136 6.05 18.89 6.97
N ALA A 137 5.73 19.58 8.07
CA ALA A 137 6.66 19.82 9.14
C ALA A 137 7.22 18.50 9.71
N GLY A 138 8.51 18.47 10.04
CA GLY A 138 9.20 17.29 10.55
C GLY A 138 9.59 16.27 9.48
N THR A 139 9.41 16.58 8.19
CA THR A 139 9.85 15.73 7.09
C THR A 139 11.11 16.28 6.44
N THR A 140 12.08 15.41 6.19
CA THR A 140 13.28 15.73 5.42
C THR A 140 13.42 14.80 4.23
N VAL A 141 14.17 15.26 3.20
CA VAL A 141 14.48 14.48 2.00
C VAL A 141 15.91 14.00 2.06
N ARG A 142 16.13 12.73 1.77
CA ARG A 142 17.45 12.15 1.54
C ARG A 142 17.61 11.88 0.05
N SER A 143 18.52 12.60 -0.62
CA SER A 143 18.90 12.35 -2.01
C SER A 143 19.88 11.18 -2.09
N GLY A 144 19.84 10.42 -3.17
CA GLY A 144 20.68 9.23 -3.35
C GLY A 144 20.19 7.99 -2.61
N ALA A 145 18.93 8.00 -2.17
CA ALA A 145 18.33 6.89 -1.44
C ALA A 145 16.87 6.68 -1.81
N LEU A 146 16.37 5.46 -1.62
CA LEU A 146 14.95 5.10 -1.78
C LEU A 146 14.42 4.51 -0.48
N GLU A 147 13.14 4.72 -0.23
CA GLU A 147 12.41 4.02 0.83
C GLU A 147 11.99 2.65 0.30
N SER A 148 12.43 1.57 0.94
CA SER A 148 11.99 0.21 0.62
C SER A 148 10.54 0.00 1.08
N SER A 149 9.90 -1.05 0.59
CA SER A 149 8.58 -1.47 1.10
C SER A 149 8.60 -1.67 2.62
N SER A 150 7.52 -1.30 3.30
CA SER A 150 7.33 -1.60 4.73
C SER A 150 6.72 -2.99 4.98
N VAL A 151 6.59 -3.81 3.95
CA VAL A 151 6.01 -5.16 4.00
C VAL A 151 7.02 -6.16 4.56
N ASP A 152 6.59 -6.94 5.55
CA ASP A 152 7.30 -8.14 5.98
C ASP A 152 6.83 -9.35 5.17
N ALA A 153 7.67 -9.85 4.26
CA ALA A 153 7.34 -10.96 3.36
C ALA A 153 6.97 -12.25 4.13
N ILE A 154 7.64 -12.53 5.24
CA ILE A 154 7.38 -13.74 6.03
C ILE A 154 6.03 -13.60 6.73
N GLY A 155 5.79 -12.47 7.37
CA GLY A 155 4.52 -12.17 8.04
C GLY A 155 3.34 -12.21 7.08
N GLU A 156 3.48 -11.63 5.88
CA GLU A 156 2.40 -11.67 4.87
C GLU A 156 2.16 -13.08 4.30
N THR A 157 3.22 -13.86 4.12
CA THR A 157 3.06 -15.27 3.68
C THR A 157 2.27 -16.08 4.72
N LEU A 158 2.55 -15.90 6.00
CA LEU A 158 1.79 -16.54 7.08
C LEU A 158 0.35 -16.01 7.12
N ALA A 159 0.13 -14.73 6.87
CA ALA A 159 -1.21 -14.14 6.78
C ALA A 159 -2.02 -14.73 5.63
N VAL A 160 -1.42 -14.93 4.44
CA VAL A 160 -2.03 -15.62 3.30
C VAL A 160 -2.48 -17.03 3.69
N LEU A 161 -1.58 -17.84 4.27
CA LEU A 161 -1.90 -19.21 4.70
C LEU A 161 -3.02 -19.24 5.75
N THR A 162 -3.00 -18.30 6.68
CA THR A 162 -4.02 -18.21 7.74
C THR A 162 -5.38 -17.83 7.15
N ALA A 163 -5.42 -16.84 6.25
CA ALA A 163 -6.65 -16.41 5.59
C ALA A 163 -7.23 -17.51 4.69
N GLN A 164 -6.40 -18.26 3.96
CA GLN A 164 -6.83 -19.42 3.17
C GLN A 164 -7.49 -20.49 4.06
N ARG A 165 -6.86 -20.86 5.18
CA ARG A 165 -7.44 -21.83 6.12
C ARG A 165 -8.76 -21.35 6.71
N ALA A 166 -8.86 -20.06 7.05
CA ALA A 166 -10.09 -19.47 7.55
C ALA A 166 -11.21 -19.54 6.50
N PHE A 167 -10.91 -19.22 5.25
CA PHE A 167 -11.83 -19.32 4.14
C PHE A 167 -12.32 -20.75 3.91
N GLU A 168 -11.40 -21.73 3.84
CA GLU A 168 -11.74 -23.15 3.68
C GLU A 168 -12.60 -23.67 4.84
N THR A 169 -12.30 -23.27 6.07
CA THR A 169 -13.07 -23.65 7.26
C THR A 169 -14.48 -23.07 7.19
N ALA A 170 -14.64 -21.82 6.83
CA ALA A 170 -15.94 -21.20 6.65
C ALA A 170 -16.75 -21.87 5.54
N GLN A 171 -16.11 -22.24 4.44
CA GLN A 171 -16.72 -22.95 3.32
C GLN A 171 -17.20 -24.36 3.74
N LYS A 172 -16.36 -25.14 4.41
CA LYS A 172 -16.73 -26.47 4.94
C LYS A 172 -17.90 -26.39 5.91
N THR A 173 -17.91 -25.40 6.79
CA THR A 173 -18.98 -25.18 7.76
C THR A 173 -20.29 -24.84 7.06
N LEU A 174 -20.26 -24.01 6.00
CA LEU A 174 -21.44 -23.68 5.21
C LEU A 174 -22.06 -24.93 4.58
N VAL A 175 -21.23 -25.76 3.93
CA VAL A 175 -21.67 -27.02 3.32
C VAL A 175 -22.26 -27.98 4.37
N ALA A 176 -21.64 -28.11 5.55
CA ALA A 176 -22.16 -28.96 6.62
C ALA A 176 -23.52 -28.49 7.15
N ILE A 177 -23.73 -27.17 7.26
CA ILE A 177 -25.02 -26.59 7.65
C ILE A 177 -26.09 -26.88 6.59
N ASP A 178 -25.77 -26.73 5.31
CA ASP A 178 -26.72 -26.99 4.23
C ASP A 178 -27.12 -28.46 4.16
N GLN A 179 -26.16 -29.39 4.32
CA GLN A 179 -26.42 -30.83 4.42
C GLN A 179 -27.31 -31.18 5.62
N THR A 180 -27.07 -30.53 6.77
CA THR A 180 -27.89 -30.75 7.97
C THR A 180 -29.31 -30.27 7.76
N ARG A 181 -29.49 -29.13 7.11
CA ARG A 181 -30.83 -28.61 6.76
C ARG A 181 -31.57 -29.52 5.78
N GLU A 182 -30.89 -30.01 4.76
CA GLU A 182 -31.46 -30.93 3.78
C GLU A 182 -31.95 -32.23 4.46
N LYS A 183 -31.12 -32.79 5.34
CA LYS A 183 -31.53 -33.98 6.14
C LYS A 183 -32.73 -33.68 7.00
N ALA A 184 -32.74 -32.56 7.74
CA ALA A 184 -33.86 -32.18 8.58
C ALA A 184 -35.18 -32.01 7.79
N VAL A 185 -35.11 -31.41 6.59
CA VAL A 185 -36.30 -31.28 5.72
C VAL A 185 -36.78 -32.65 5.24
N ASN A 186 -35.88 -33.53 4.81
CA ASN A 186 -36.23 -34.86 4.32
C ASN A 186 -36.81 -35.76 5.42
N ASP A 187 -36.30 -35.66 6.65
CA ASP A 187 -36.81 -36.44 7.79
C ASP A 187 -38.20 -35.96 8.20
N VAL A 188 -38.49 -34.66 8.17
CA VAL A 188 -39.84 -34.13 8.42
C VAL A 188 -40.84 -34.59 7.37
N VAL A 189 -40.44 -34.70 6.10
CA VAL A 189 -41.30 -35.18 5.00
C VAL A 189 -41.63 -36.68 5.13
N ARG A 190 -40.72 -37.48 5.72
CA ARG A 190 -40.92 -38.93 5.94
C ARG A 190 -41.84 -39.28 7.12
N LEU A 191 -42.08 -38.33 8.01
CA LEU A 191 -42.94 -38.51 9.19
C LEU A 191 -44.40 -38.12 8.94
N LYS A 192 -44.79 -37.74 7.74
CA LYS A 192 -46.14 -37.56 7.26
C LYS A 192 -46.57 -38.64 6.30
#